data_af52e5057aa7f118c5781cebd51d63f8
#
_entry.id   af52e5057aa7f118c5781cebd51d63f8
#
_cell.length_a   1.000
_cell.length_b   1.000
_cell.length_c   1.000
_cell.angle_alpha   90.00
_cell.angle_beta   90.00
_cell.angle_gamma   90.00
#
_symmetry.space_group_name_H-M   'P 1'
#
loop_
_entity.id
_entity.type
_entity.pdbx_description
1 polymer ?
#
loop_
_entity_poly.entity_id
_entity_poly.type
_entity_poly.pdbx_seq_one_letter_code
_entity_poly.pdbx_strand_id
1 'polypeptide(L)'
;MTETITSALKKTPLYARHCRSNARMVPFGGWEMPVEYSGITAEHMAVRTRAGVFDVSHMGEIEIAGKGALAAVQRISSNDASRLQVGQAHYSALTTFEGTFVDDMLVYRMAPNHFMMVVNASNIEKDYAWIAAQVQEVGDAAAVDSSGRYALIALQGPASVDVLQPLCTVDLSEIKYYWFTHGEVASARALISRTGYTGEDGFEIFVPPATAERVWEAILQSGRSADVIPCGLGARDTLRLEAAMRLYGNDIDETTTPLEADLAWIVGWKKEYFIGHERLREQKEQGITRKLVGFELLDRGIARHGYQVVRGDKPAGVVTSGTQTPFVKKSIGMAYVPLDLTTPGSEITIDVRGRMSRATVVPLPFYKRKV
;
A
#
# COMPACT_ATOMS: atom_id res chain seq x y z
N MET A 1 -1.44 8.12 39.07
CA MET A 1 -0.87 8.89 37.94
C MET A 1 -0.07 7.92 37.12
N THR A 2 -0.68 7.39 36.07
CA THR A 2 -0.02 6.50 35.09
C THR A 2 0.71 7.39 34.11
N GLU A 3 2.03 7.48 34.22
CA GLU A 3 2.86 8.11 33.20
C GLU A 3 2.65 7.34 31.88
N THR A 4 1.99 7.98 30.93
CA THR A 4 1.94 7.53 29.55
C THR A 4 3.36 7.73 29.01
N ILE A 5 4.15 6.68 28.98
CA ILE A 5 5.44 6.66 28.28
C ILE A 5 5.10 6.82 26.78
N THR A 6 5.11 8.05 26.31
CA THR A 6 5.11 8.32 24.87
C THR A 6 6.45 7.83 24.34
N SER A 7 6.47 6.63 23.73
CA SER A 7 7.66 6.15 23.04
C SER A 7 8.06 7.18 21.97
N ALA A 8 9.34 7.53 21.93
CA ALA A 8 9.86 8.43 20.89
C ALA A 8 9.56 7.85 19.51
N LEU A 9 9.07 8.70 18.59
CA LEU A 9 8.80 8.28 17.22
C LEU A 9 10.08 7.77 16.54
N LYS A 10 9.97 6.67 15.79
CA LYS A 10 11.04 6.13 14.97
C LYS A 10 11.38 7.12 13.85
N LYS A 11 12.61 7.10 13.37
CA LYS A 11 13.12 7.97 12.30
C LYS A 11 13.69 7.13 11.19
N THR A 12 13.35 7.47 9.94
CA THR A 12 13.92 6.81 8.77
C THR A 12 15.38 7.26 8.55
N PRO A 13 16.16 6.53 7.75
CA PRO A 13 17.50 6.98 7.35
C PRO A 13 17.52 8.34 6.66
N LEU A 14 16.39 8.78 6.07
CA LEU A 14 16.24 10.04 5.36
C LEU A 14 15.67 11.18 6.24
N TYR A 15 15.38 10.94 7.52
CA TYR A 15 14.76 11.93 8.41
C TYR A 15 15.48 13.28 8.41
N ALA A 16 16.81 13.28 8.60
CA ALA A 16 17.60 14.51 8.61
C ALA A 16 17.51 15.25 7.26
N ARG A 17 17.40 14.52 6.16
CA ARG A 17 17.22 15.08 4.82
C ARG A 17 15.86 15.75 4.66
N HIS A 18 14.80 15.16 5.18
CA HIS A 18 13.46 15.76 5.19
C HIS A 18 13.43 17.08 5.95
N CYS A 19 14.03 17.10 7.14
CA CYS A 19 14.14 18.32 7.95
C CYS A 19 14.92 19.43 7.20
N ARG A 20 16.07 19.10 6.56
CA ARG A 20 16.85 20.06 5.74
C ARG A 20 16.08 20.56 4.52
N SER A 21 15.13 19.79 4.01
CA SER A 21 14.24 20.19 2.92
C SER A 21 13.00 20.94 3.37
N ASN A 22 12.91 21.33 4.65
CA ASN A 22 11.75 22.01 5.26
C ASN A 22 10.44 21.22 5.08
N ALA A 23 10.48 19.89 5.08
CA ALA A 23 9.29 19.08 5.04
C ALA A 23 8.44 19.28 6.30
N ARG A 24 7.14 19.32 6.14
CA ARG A 24 6.22 19.28 7.29
C ARG A 24 6.16 17.84 7.82
N MET A 25 6.73 17.62 9.01
CA MET A 25 6.81 16.31 9.63
C MET A 25 5.58 16.03 10.49
N VAL A 26 5.09 14.78 10.49
CA VAL A 26 3.94 14.33 11.29
C VAL A 26 4.18 12.92 11.84
N PRO A 27 3.55 12.55 12.97
CA PRO A 27 3.47 11.17 13.42
C PRO A 27 2.65 10.32 12.42
N PHE A 28 3.21 9.16 12.01
CA PHE A 28 2.52 8.22 11.16
C PHE A 28 3.03 6.78 11.43
N GLY A 29 2.15 5.87 11.85
CA GLY A 29 2.48 4.46 12.08
C GLY A 29 3.65 4.24 13.05
N GLY A 30 3.82 5.11 14.07
CA GLY A 30 4.94 5.06 15.01
C GLY A 30 6.23 5.74 14.53
N TRP A 31 6.22 6.36 13.34
CA TRP A 31 7.35 7.05 12.73
C TRP A 31 7.09 8.56 12.63
N GLU A 32 8.17 9.35 12.55
CA GLU A 32 8.12 10.77 12.22
C GLU A 32 8.38 10.95 10.72
N MET A 33 7.31 11.24 9.94
CA MET A 33 7.32 11.18 8.49
C MET A 33 6.96 12.52 7.85
N PRO A 34 7.50 12.83 6.63
CA PRO A 34 7.10 14.01 5.88
C PRO A 34 5.68 13.83 5.32
N VAL A 35 4.78 14.75 5.65
CA VAL A 35 3.44 14.75 5.06
C VAL A 35 3.40 15.53 3.74
N GLU A 36 4.23 16.57 3.61
CA GLU A 36 4.42 17.36 2.38
C GLU A 36 5.71 18.19 2.45
N TYR A 37 6.20 18.63 1.27
CA TYR A 37 7.32 19.54 1.07
C TYR A 37 6.87 20.83 0.36
N SER A 38 6.32 20.68 -0.84
CA SER A 38 5.85 21.81 -1.68
C SER A 38 4.32 21.92 -1.73
N GLY A 39 3.64 21.09 -0.95
CA GLY A 39 2.19 21.02 -0.89
C GLY A 39 1.61 19.83 -1.64
N ILE A 40 0.61 19.20 -1.01
CA ILE A 40 0.00 17.94 -1.46
C ILE A 40 -0.43 18.00 -2.95
N THR A 41 -1.04 19.09 -3.38
CA THR A 41 -1.51 19.25 -4.77
C THR A 41 -0.36 19.26 -5.77
N ALA A 42 0.70 20.00 -5.49
CA ALA A 42 1.87 20.10 -6.38
C ALA A 42 2.59 18.75 -6.49
N GLU A 43 2.77 18.07 -5.37
CA GLU A 43 3.41 16.75 -5.28
C GLU A 43 2.58 15.67 -5.99
N HIS A 44 1.28 15.65 -5.76
CA HIS A 44 0.37 14.74 -6.48
C HIS A 44 0.44 14.96 -8.00
N MET A 45 0.39 16.21 -8.45
CA MET A 45 0.44 16.55 -9.88
C MET A 45 1.80 16.19 -10.49
N ALA A 46 2.90 16.34 -9.76
CA ALA A 46 4.21 15.91 -10.23
C ALA A 46 4.23 14.41 -10.54
N VAL A 47 3.68 13.57 -9.66
CA VAL A 47 3.61 12.13 -9.87
C VAL A 47 2.72 11.79 -11.08
N ARG A 48 1.60 12.47 -11.28
CA ARG A 48 0.69 12.22 -12.41
C ARG A 48 1.26 12.66 -13.77
N THR A 49 2.10 13.69 -13.80
CA THR A 49 2.53 14.32 -15.06
C THR A 49 4.03 14.19 -15.36
N ARG A 50 4.82 13.82 -14.36
CA ARG A 50 6.29 13.76 -14.42
C ARG A 50 6.81 12.58 -13.59
N ALA A 51 7.40 12.88 -12.42
CA ALA A 51 7.67 11.89 -11.38
C ALA A 51 7.83 12.57 -10.02
N GLY A 52 7.60 11.78 -8.95
CA GLY A 52 7.84 12.15 -7.58
C GLY A 52 8.60 11.06 -6.84
N VAL A 53 9.43 11.44 -5.88
CA VAL A 53 10.19 10.52 -5.04
C VAL A 53 9.67 10.56 -3.61
N PHE A 54 9.43 9.38 -3.04
CA PHE A 54 8.91 9.17 -1.69
C PHE A 54 9.91 8.40 -0.83
N ASP A 55 10.05 8.80 0.42
CA ASP A 55 10.60 7.94 1.46
C ASP A 55 9.49 7.03 1.98
N VAL A 56 9.65 5.74 1.79
CA VAL A 56 8.75 4.71 2.30
C VAL A 56 9.50 3.70 3.19
N SER A 57 10.65 4.11 3.75
CA SER A 57 11.51 3.30 4.65
C SER A 57 10.85 2.98 5.99
N HIS A 58 9.65 3.46 6.25
CA HIS A 58 8.84 3.10 7.40
C HIS A 58 8.12 1.75 7.23
N MET A 59 8.04 1.22 6.00
CA MET A 59 7.47 -0.10 5.74
C MET A 59 8.33 -1.19 6.41
N GLY A 60 7.74 -2.38 6.60
CA GLY A 60 8.43 -3.53 7.17
C GLY A 60 8.79 -4.55 6.11
N GLU A 61 9.98 -5.15 6.24
CA GLU A 61 10.46 -6.26 5.42
C GLU A 61 10.68 -7.50 6.27
N ILE A 62 9.84 -8.52 6.08
CA ILE A 62 9.92 -9.79 6.80
C ILE A 62 10.38 -10.86 5.82
N GLU A 63 11.54 -11.45 6.08
CA GLU A 63 12.10 -12.51 5.23
C GLU A 63 11.75 -13.89 5.80
N ILE A 64 11.41 -14.84 4.92
CA ILE A 64 11.14 -16.24 5.25
C ILE A 64 12.04 -17.10 4.38
N ALA A 65 12.93 -17.87 5.00
CA ALA A 65 13.89 -18.70 4.28
C ALA A 65 14.02 -20.10 4.90
N GLY A 66 14.31 -21.09 4.05
CA GLY A 66 14.46 -22.49 4.43
C GLY A 66 13.70 -23.43 3.51
N LYS A 67 13.87 -24.73 3.66
CA LYS A 67 13.19 -25.73 2.80
C LYS A 67 11.67 -25.66 2.90
N GLY A 68 11.14 -25.30 4.08
CA GLY A 68 9.71 -25.11 4.34
C GLY A 68 9.17 -23.73 3.96
N ALA A 69 9.99 -22.80 3.44
CA ALA A 69 9.58 -21.41 3.21
C ALA A 69 8.36 -21.27 2.29
N LEU A 70 8.32 -22.01 1.17
CA LEU A 70 7.15 -21.97 0.27
C LEU A 70 5.88 -22.49 0.98
N ALA A 71 5.97 -23.57 1.74
CA ALA A 71 4.84 -24.12 2.47
C ALA A 71 4.33 -23.12 3.54
N ALA A 72 5.25 -22.45 4.24
CA ALA A 72 4.92 -21.42 5.23
C ALA A 72 4.23 -20.23 4.55
N VAL A 73 4.79 -19.68 3.46
CA VAL A 73 4.18 -18.58 2.71
C VAL A 73 2.81 -18.98 2.15
N GLN A 74 2.67 -20.18 1.63
CA GLN A 74 1.37 -20.70 1.18
C GLN A 74 0.35 -20.79 2.31
N ARG A 75 0.76 -21.15 3.51
CA ARG A 75 -0.12 -21.23 4.68
C ARG A 75 -0.63 -19.87 5.13
N ILE A 76 0.23 -18.84 5.14
CA ILE A 76 -0.09 -17.54 5.74
C ILE A 76 -0.61 -16.50 4.76
N SER A 77 -0.40 -16.66 3.45
CA SER A 77 -0.84 -15.67 2.46
C SER A 77 -2.10 -16.14 1.72
N SER A 78 -3.03 -15.24 1.46
CA SER A 78 -4.26 -15.54 0.73
C SER A 78 -4.01 -15.90 -0.73
N ASN A 79 -3.03 -15.24 -1.38
CA ASN A 79 -2.71 -15.47 -2.79
C ASN A 79 -1.78 -16.68 -2.97
N ASP A 80 -1.70 -17.22 -4.17
CA ASP A 80 -0.95 -18.43 -4.47
C ASP A 80 0.53 -18.10 -4.80
N ALA A 81 1.38 -18.15 -3.76
CA ALA A 81 2.80 -17.89 -3.87
C ALA A 81 3.56 -18.95 -4.69
N SER A 82 3.00 -20.13 -4.91
CA SER A 82 3.63 -21.16 -5.75
C SER A 82 3.71 -20.74 -7.22
N ARG A 83 2.84 -19.83 -7.65
CA ARG A 83 2.80 -19.29 -9.00
C ARG A 83 3.85 -18.22 -9.27
N LEU A 84 4.46 -17.66 -8.24
CA LEU A 84 5.55 -16.70 -8.39
C LEU A 84 6.79 -17.38 -8.96
N GLN A 85 7.42 -16.74 -9.92
CA GLN A 85 8.78 -17.04 -10.33
C GLN A 85 9.79 -16.29 -9.45
N VAL A 86 11.03 -16.76 -9.38
CA VAL A 86 12.12 -16.00 -8.75
C VAL A 86 12.27 -14.65 -9.47
N GLY A 87 12.34 -13.56 -8.73
CA GLY A 87 12.33 -12.21 -9.30
C GLY A 87 10.94 -11.62 -9.50
N GLN A 88 9.87 -12.31 -9.06
CA GLN A 88 8.50 -11.83 -9.18
C GLN A 88 7.87 -11.56 -7.81
N ALA A 89 6.98 -10.57 -7.76
CA ALA A 89 6.16 -10.25 -6.60
C ALA A 89 4.67 -10.35 -6.91
N HIS A 90 3.83 -10.42 -5.87
CA HIS A 90 2.38 -10.24 -6.00
C HIS A 90 1.77 -9.61 -4.75
N TYR A 91 0.62 -8.98 -4.91
CA TYR A 91 -0.19 -8.48 -3.82
C TYR A 91 -0.99 -9.61 -3.18
N SER A 92 -1.02 -9.65 -1.84
CA SER A 92 -1.66 -10.67 -1.04
C SER A 92 -2.18 -10.10 0.28
N ALA A 93 -2.84 -10.93 1.07
CA ALA A 93 -3.23 -10.63 2.44
C ALA A 93 -2.71 -11.69 3.40
N LEU A 94 -2.34 -11.27 4.61
CA LEU A 94 -2.35 -12.08 5.80
C LEU A 94 -3.78 -12.11 6.33
N THR A 95 -4.32 -13.29 6.58
CA THR A 95 -5.69 -13.43 7.07
C THR A 95 -5.74 -14.10 8.44
N THR A 96 -6.73 -13.72 9.24
CA THR A 96 -7.09 -14.41 10.48
C THR A 96 -7.73 -15.76 10.17
N PHE A 97 -7.94 -16.59 11.17
CA PHE A 97 -8.70 -17.83 11.02
C PHE A 97 -10.17 -17.59 10.61
N GLU A 98 -10.71 -16.41 10.88
CA GLU A 98 -12.05 -15.98 10.46
C GLU A 98 -12.07 -15.40 9.02
N GLY A 99 -10.92 -15.36 8.34
CA GLY A 99 -10.81 -14.86 6.96
C GLY A 99 -10.75 -13.33 6.81
N THR A 100 -10.68 -12.59 7.93
CA THR A 100 -10.49 -11.14 7.94
C THR A 100 -9.02 -10.78 7.79
N PHE A 101 -8.70 -9.51 7.49
CA PHE A 101 -7.30 -9.10 7.32
C PHE A 101 -6.55 -9.05 8.66
N VAL A 102 -5.38 -9.67 8.71
CA VAL A 102 -4.31 -9.30 9.65
C VAL A 102 -3.55 -8.10 9.11
N ASP A 103 -3.18 -8.17 7.81
CA ASP A 103 -2.59 -7.08 7.03
C ASP A 103 -2.71 -7.37 5.52
N ASP A 104 -2.45 -6.36 4.68
CA ASP A 104 -2.20 -6.52 3.26
C ASP A 104 -0.71 -6.27 2.95
N MET A 105 -0.18 -7.00 1.96
CA MET A 105 1.26 -7.00 1.74
C MET A 105 1.65 -7.36 0.31
N LEU A 106 2.89 -7.05 -0.04
CA LEU A 106 3.54 -7.63 -1.21
C LEU A 106 4.39 -8.84 -0.80
N VAL A 107 4.28 -9.94 -1.54
CA VAL A 107 5.11 -11.14 -1.40
C VAL A 107 6.08 -11.21 -2.56
N TYR A 108 7.37 -11.19 -2.27
CA TYR A 108 8.48 -11.27 -3.22
C TYR A 108 9.10 -12.66 -3.17
N ARG A 109 9.28 -13.33 -4.31
CA ARG A 109 10.05 -14.57 -4.37
C ARG A 109 11.51 -14.29 -4.70
N MET A 110 12.35 -14.19 -3.65
CA MET A 110 13.77 -13.85 -3.75
C MET A 110 14.63 -14.97 -4.33
N ALA A 111 14.31 -16.21 -3.95
CA ALA A 111 14.95 -17.44 -4.40
C ALA A 111 13.94 -18.60 -4.30
N PRO A 112 14.26 -19.82 -4.77
CA PRO A 112 13.32 -20.95 -4.67
C PRO A 112 12.76 -21.19 -3.27
N ASN A 113 13.58 -21.01 -2.23
CA ASN A 113 13.25 -21.21 -0.83
C ASN A 113 13.46 -19.94 0.02
N HIS A 114 13.30 -18.77 -0.58
CA HIS A 114 13.46 -17.49 0.11
C HIS A 114 12.42 -16.49 -0.40
N PHE A 115 11.63 -15.95 0.51
CA PHE A 115 10.59 -14.95 0.25
C PHE A 115 10.82 -13.74 1.15
N MET A 116 10.40 -12.57 0.68
CA MET A 116 10.31 -11.34 1.46
C MET A 116 8.88 -10.82 1.40
N MET A 117 8.34 -10.40 2.53
CA MET A 117 7.04 -9.76 2.66
C MET A 117 7.24 -8.31 3.04
N VAL A 118 6.63 -7.40 2.26
CA VAL A 118 6.62 -5.97 2.58
C VAL A 118 5.26 -5.64 3.19
N VAL A 119 5.28 -5.26 4.46
CA VAL A 119 4.10 -5.07 5.33
C VAL A 119 3.93 -3.62 5.76
N ASN A 120 2.73 -3.26 6.25
CA ASN A 120 2.42 -1.91 6.68
C ASN A 120 3.18 -1.51 7.96
N ALA A 121 3.65 -0.26 8.01
CA ALA A 121 4.50 0.28 9.06
C ALA A 121 3.94 0.10 10.49
N SER A 122 2.65 0.33 10.69
CA SER A 122 1.99 0.20 12.00
C SER A 122 1.85 -1.25 12.45
N ASN A 123 1.99 -2.20 11.52
CA ASN A 123 1.70 -3.61 11.76
C ASN A 123 2.96 -4.49 11.87
N ILE A 124 4.17 -3.95 11.67
CA ILE A 124 5.43 -4.72 11.60
C ILE A 124 5.56 -5.73 12.74
N GLU A 125 5.39 -5.28 13.99
CA GLU A 125 5.55 -6.14 15.17
C GLU A 125 4.46 -7.23 15.25
N LYS A 126 3.22 -6.84 14.97
CA LYS A 126 2.05 -7.74 14.91
C LYS A 126 2.24 -8.81 13.83
N ASP A 127 2.57 -8.37 12.63
CA ASP A 127 2.72 -9.23 11.47
C ASP A 127 3.92 -10.18 11.61
N TYR A 128 5.04 -9.66 12.11
CA TYR A 128 6.19 -10.51 12.39
C TYR A 128 5.87 -11.60 13.42
N ALA A 129 5.19 -11.25 14.52
CA ALA A 129 4.77 -12.21 15.52
C ALA A 129 3.82 -13.28 14.95
N TRP A 130 2.85 -12.85 14.14
CA TRP A 130 1.92 -13.74 13.43
C TRP A 130 2.65 -14.68 12.48
N ILE A 131 3.49 -14.13 11.60
CA ILE A 131 4.25 -14.87 10.59
C ILE A 131 5.20 -15.86 11.26
N ALA A 132 5.97 -15.43 12.27
CA ALA A 132 6.95 -16.28 12.96
C ALA A 132 6.29 -17.49 13.63
N ALA A 133 5.14 -17.29 14.29
CA ALA A 133 4.39 -18.37 14.89
C ALA A 133 3.94 -19.42 13.85
N GLN A 134 3.42 -18.96 12.69
CA GLN A 134 2.95 -19.87 11.65
C GLN A 134 4.10 -20.56 10.89
N VAL A 135 5.24 -19.86 10.72
CA VAL A 135 6.47 -20.47 10.15
C VAL A 135 7.01 -21.57 11.05
N GLN A 136 6.98 -21.37 12.36
CA GLN A 136 7.38 -22.38 13.34
C GLN A 136 6.49 -23.64 13.26
N GLU A 137 5.19 -23.50 13.06
CA GLU A 137 4.23 -24.60 12.90
C GLU A 137 4.52 -25.46 11.66
N VAL A 138 4.97 -24.82 10.57
CA VAL A 138 5.32 -25.54 9.33
C VAL A 138 6.67 -26.25 9.45
N GLY A 139 7.62 -25.64 10.12
CA GLY A 139 8.98 -26.16 10.28
C GLY A 139 9.87 -25.99 9.03
N ASP A 140 11.14 -26.36 9.16
CA ASP A 140 12.17 -26.26 8.10
C ASP A 140 12.31 -24.88 7.45
N ALA A 141 11.85 -23.82 8.12
CA ALA A 141 12.01 -22.43 7.72
C ALA A 141 12.15 -21.52 8.95
N ALA A 142 12.69 -20.33 8.72
CA ALA A 142 12.77 -19.25 9.71
C ALA A 142 12.22 -17.96 9.14
N ALA A 143 11.53 -17.18 9.98
CA ALA A 143 11.13 -15.82 9.70
C ALA A 143 12.07 -14.85 10.42
N VAL A 144 12.46 -13.76 9.75
CA VAL A 144 13.33 -12.72 10.28
C VAL A 144 12.75 -11.36 9.94
N ASP A 145 12.58 -10.48 10.93
CA ASP A 145 12.36 -9.05 10.67
C ASP A 145 13.67 -8.42 10.18
N SER A 146 13.69 -8.10 8.91
CA SER A 146 14.84 -7.51 8.20
C SER A 146 14.64 -6.01 7.92
N SER A 147 13.59 -5.38 8.43
CA SER A 147 13.24 -3.97 8.17
C SER A 147 14.42 -3.02 8.43
N GLY A 148 15.21 -3.28 9.46
CA GLY A 148 16.39 -2.47 9.76
C GLY A 148 17.56 -2.58 8.75
N ARG A 149 17.47 -3.49 7.77
CA ARG A 149 18.50 -3.67 6.72
C ARG A 149 18.23 -2.82 5.49
N TYR A 150 17.03 -2.28 5.37
CA TYR A 150 16.57 -1.57 4.18
C TYR A 150 16.18 -0.13 4.49
N ALA A 151 16.51 0.74 3.58
CA ALA A 151 15.79 1.97 3.31
C ALA A 151 15.04 1.77 2.00
N LEU A 152 13.80 2.20 1.93
CA LEU A 152 12.94 2.02 0.77
C LEU A 152 12.59 3.38 0.17
N ILE A 153 12.98 3.58 -1.09
CA ILE A 153 12.73 4.81 -1.85
C ILE A 153 11.83 4.46 -3.02
N ALA A 154 10.70 5.16 -3.16
CA ALA A 154 9.79 4.98 -4.29
C ALA A 154 9.89 6.15 -5.26
N LEU A 155 10.26 5.91 -6.51
CA LEU A 155 10.22 6.88 -7.62
C LEU A 155 9.04 6.52 -8.51
N GLN A 156 8.04 7.40 -8.59
CA GLN A 156 6.75 7.11 -9.20
C GLN A 156 6.34 8.21 -10.19
N GLY A 157 5.80 7.82 -11.34
CA GLY A 157 5.31 8.71 -12.38
C GLY A 157 5.84 8.35 -13.76
N PRO A 158 5.30 8.94 -14.86
CA PRO A 158 5.63 8.58 -16.23
C PRO A 158 7.11 8.79 -16.60
N ALA A 159 7.84 9.69 -15.94
CA ALA A 159 9.26 9.91 -16.19
C ALA A 159 10.19 9.02 -15.35
N SER A 160 9.66 8.10 -14.56
CA SER A 160 10.46 7.30 -13.61
C SER A 160 11.56 6.47 -14.29
N VAL A 161 11.28 5.87 -15.45
CA VAL A 161 12.28 5.09 -16.20
C VAL A 161 13.42 5.97 -16.66
N ASP A 162 13.13 7.11 -17.30
CA ASP A 162 14.14 8.01 -17.86
C ASP A 162 15.03 8.61 -16.76
N VAL A 163 14.45 8.89 -15.59
CA VAL A 163 15.16 9.45 -14.43
C VAL A 163 16.05 8.42 -13.76
N LEU A 164 15.57 7.18 -13.61
CA LEU A 164 16.27 6.14 -12.85
C LEU A 164 17.32 5.40 -13.70
N GLN A 165 17.06 5.19 -15.00
CA GLN A 165 17.93 4.40 -15.87
C GLN A 165 19.41 4.85 -15.87
N PRO A 166 19.75 6.16 -15.93
CA PRO A 166 21.15 6.60 -15.91
C PRO A 166 21.89 6.26 -14.60
N LEU A 167 21.17 5.96 -13.53
CA LEU A 167 21.70 5.64 -12.21
C LEU A 167 21.86 4.13 -11.98
N CYS A 168 21.29 3.30 -12.87
CA CYS A 168 21.21 1.86 -12.69
C CYS A 168 22.24 1.10 -13.52
N THR A 169 22.72 -0.01 -12.99
CA THR A 169 23.57 -0.96 -13.74
C THR A 169 22.77 -1.96 -14.55
N VAL A 170 21.46 -2.01 -14.40
CA VAL A 170 20.53 -2.94 -15.06
C VAL A 170 19.62 -2.17 -16.02
N ASP A 171 19.13 -2.84 -17.07
CA ASP A 171 18.14 -2.28 -17.98
C ASP A 171 16.75 -2.35 -17.32
N LEU A 172 16.18 -1.20 -17.00
CA LEU A 172 14.87 -1.09 -16.35
C LEU A 172 13.71 -1.49 -17.27
N SER A 173 13.91 -1.50 -18.59
CA SER A 173 12.89 -1.93 -19.55
C SER A 173 12.60 -3.43 -19.47
N GLU A 174 13.58 -4.22 -19.02
CA GLU A 174 13.45 -5.67 -18.81
C GLU A 174 12.67 -6.02 -17.54
N ILE A 175 12.50 -5.06 -16.60
CA ILE A 175 11.75 -5.29 -15.37
C ILE A 175 10.26 -5.08 -15.66
N LYS A 176 9.49 -6.17 -15.70
CA LYS A 176 8.04 -6.11 -15.89
C LYS A 176 7.32 -5.63 -14.63
N TYR A 177 6.10 -5.15 -14.77
CA TYR A 177 5.26 -4.77 -13.63
C TYR A 177 5.08 -5.96 -12.67
N TYR A 178 5.29 -5.74 -11.36
CA TYR A 178 5.41 -6.76 -10.30
C TYR A 178 6.62 -7.71 -10.45
N TRP A 179 7.67 -7.27 -11.15
CA TRP A 179 8.97 -7.95 -11.15
C TRP A 179 10.02 -7.09 -10.49
N PHE A 180 11.09 -7.74 -10.05
CA PHE A 180 12.24 -7.07 -9.46
C PHE A 180 13.55 -7.75 -9.88
N THR A 181 14.63 -7.02 -9.74
CA THR A 181 15.98 -7.53 -9.96
C THR A 181 16.96 -6.94 -8.97
N HIS A 182 18.10 -7.59 -8.80
CA HIS A 182 19.22 -7.03 -8.06
C HIS A 182 20.14 -6.29 -9.02
N GLY A 183 20.66 -5.14 -8.57
CA GLY A 183 21.59 -4.30 -9.32
C GLY A 183 22.21 -3.24 -8.44
N GLU A 184 22.65 -2.16 -9.06
CA GLU A 184 23.11 -0.97 -8.34
C GLU A 184 22.32 0.24 -8.79
N VAL A 185 22.06 1.16 -7.84
CA VAL A 185 21.52 2.50 -8.11
C VAL A 185 22.46 3.51 -7.48
N ALA A 186 23.01 4.43 -8.25
CA ALA A 186 24.00 5.41 -7.81
C ALA A 186 25.17 4.75 -7.04
N SER A 187 25.68 3.61 -7.54
CA SER A 187 26.74 2.79 -6.93
C SER A 187 26.38 2.22 -5.54
N ALA A 188 25.10 2.12 -5.20
CA ALA A 188 24.62 1.39 -4.04
C ALA A 188 23.98 0.07 -4.50
N ARG A 189 24.32 -1.04 -3.84
CA ARG A 189 23.60 -2.30 -4.08
C ARG A 189 22.12 -2.09 -3.80
N ALA A 190 21.27 -2.54 -4.70
CA ALA A 190 19.83 -2.34 -4.62
C ALA A 190 19.06 -3.58 -5.07
N LEU A 191 17.87 -3.77 -4.49
CA LEU A 191 16.79 -4.51 -5.12
C LEU A 191 15.87 -3.47 -5.76
N ILE A 192 15.63 -3.59 -7.06
CA ILE A 192 14.85 -2.64 -7.87
C ILE A 192 13.58 -3.35 -8.29
N SER A 193 12.45 -2.91 -7.78
CA SER A 193 11.13 -3.50 -8.01
C SER A 193 10.24 -2.55 -8.81
N ARG A 194 9.62 -3.03 -9.90
CA ARG A 194 8.64 -2.23 -10.65
C ARG A 194 7.27 -2.38 -10.03
N THR A 195 7.14 -1.80 -8.85
CA THR A 195 5.96 -1.75 -7.98
C THR A 195 5.71 -0.32 -7.52
N GLY A 196 4.60 -0.10 -6.84
CA GLY A 196 4.26 1.23 -6.27
C GLY A 196 2.82 1.29 -5.78
N TYR A 197 2.50 2.44 -5.17
CA TYR A 197 1.21 2.69 -4.51
C TYR A 197 0.54 3.97 -5.01
N THR A 198 0.69 4.26 -6.30
CA THR A 198 0.24 5.53 -6.91
C THR A 198 -0.70 5.36 -8.09
N GLY A 199 -0.74 4.16 -8.68
CA GLY A 199 -1.42 3.92 -9.95
C GLY A 199 -0.63 4.34 -11.18
N GLU A 200 0.55 4.96 -10.99
CA GLU A 200 1.50 5.25 -12.07
C GLU A 200 2.52 4.12 -12.26
N ASP A 201 3.33 4.23 -13.31
CA ASP A 201 4.54 3.45 -13.43
C ASP A 201 5.62 3.97 -12.47
N GLY A 202 6.55 3.11 -12.07
CA GLY A 202 7.60 3.50 -11.18
C GLY A 202 8.29 2.33 -10.52
N PHE A 203 9.23 2.67 -9.64
CA PHE A 203 10.08 1.69 -8.98
C PHE A 203 10.14 1.94 -7.48
N GLU A 204 10.20 0.85 -6.74
CA GLU A 204 10.55 0.82 -5.32
C GLU A 204 11.97 0.25 -5.20
N ILE A 205 12.85 0.98 -4.54
CA ILE A 205 14.29 0.76 -4.53
C ILE A 205 14.71 0.49 -3.09
N PHE A 206 15.04 -0.76 -2.80
CA PHE A 206 15.53 -1.19 -1.49
C PHE A 206 17.04 -1.09 -1.46
N VAL A 207 17.58 -0.29 -0.57
CA VAL A 207 19.02 -0.04 -0.42
C VAL A 207 19.46 -0.16 1.04
N PRO A 208 20.75 -0.42 1.33
CA PRO A 208 21.25 -0.33 2.71
C PRO A 208 21.02 1.09 3.28
N PRO A 209 20.57 1.23 4.53
CA PRO A 209 20.25 2.52 5.16
C PRO A 209 21.37 3.56 5.03
N ALA A 210 22.64 3.14 5.14
CA ALA A 210 23.80 4.00 5.03
C ALA A 210 23.98 4.66 3.63
N THR A 211 23.30 4.14 2.60
CA THR A 211 23.38 4.65 1.22
C THR A 211 22.15 5.43 0.79
N ALA A 212 21.12 5.46 1.62
CA ALA A 212 19.81 6.02 1.30
C ALA A 212 19.88 7.50 0.88
N GLU A 213 20.60 8.35 1.62
CA GLU A 213 20.72 9.78 1.31
C GLU A 213 21.41 10.00 -0.04
N ARG A 214 22.47 9.22 -0.33
CA ARG A 214 23.16 9.30 -1.63
C ARG A 214 22.24 8.93 -2.79
N VAL A 215 21.48 7.85 -2.66
CA VAL A 215 20.53 7.40 -3.71
C VAL A 215 19.40 8.41 -3.88
N TRP A 216 18.85 8.92 -2.79
CA TRP A 216 17.83 9.97 -2.81
C TRP A 216 18.31 11.23 -3.56
N GLU A 217 19.49 11.72 -3.25
CA GLU A 217 20.07 12.91 -3.90
C GLU A 217 20.38 12.65 -5.37
N ALA A 218 20.90 11.47 -5.71
CA ALA A 218 21.18 11.10 -7.08
C ALA A 218 19.89 11.07 -7.94
N ILE A 219 18.79 10.52 -7.40
CA ILE A 219 17.48 10.52 -8.08
C ILE A 219 16.99 11.96 -8.31
N LEU A 220 17.04 12.82 -7.29
CA LEU A 220 16.64 14.23 -7.43
C LEU A 220 17.54 14.99 -8.42
N GLN A 221 18.83 14.71 -8.43
CA GLN A 221 19.78 15.31 -9.37
C GLN A 221 19.50 14.85 -10.81
N SER A 222 19.34 13.55 -11.04
CA SER A 222 19.00 12.98 -12.35
C SER A 222 17.66 13.50 -12.87
N GLY A 223 16.70 13.65 -11.97
CA GLY A 223 15.34 14.11 -12.28
C GLY A 223 15.17 15.61 -12.44
N ARG A 224 16.22 16.43 -12.35
CA ARG A 224 16.10 17.90 -12.44
C ARG A 224 15.47 18.38 -13.74
N SER A 225 15.87 17.81 -14.87
CA SER A 225 15.32 18.16 -16.18
C SER A 225 13.86 17.76 -16.38
N ALA A 226 13.39 16.80 -15.59
CA ALA A 226 12.01 16.35 -15.56
C ALA A 226 11.22 16.94 -14.38
N ASP A 227 11.78 17.93 -13.67
CA ASP A 227 11.18 18.55 -12.47
C ASP A 227 10.69 17.52 -11.44
N VAL A 228 11.48 16.48 -11.18
CA VAL A 228 11.20 15.52 -10.11
C VAL A 228 11.31 16.21 -8.76
N ILE A 229 10.30 16.02 -7.92
CA ILE A 229 10.27 16.61 -6.59
C ILE A 229 10.06 15.55 -5.50
N PRO A 230 10.51 15.82 -4.26
CA PRO A 230 10.14 14.99 -3.12
C PRO A 230 8.65 15.12 -2.83
N CYS A 231 8.04 14.00 -2.45
CA CYS A 231 6.62 13.89 -2.17
C CYS A 231 6.40 13.24 -0.80
N GLY A 232 5.45 13.76 -0.04
CA GLY A 232 5.11 13.27 1.28
C GLY A 232 3.86 12.37 1.31
N LEU A 233 3.51 11.95 2.54
CA LEU A 233 2.37 11.05 2.79
C LEU A 233 1.04 11.62 2.31
N GLY A 234 0.88 12.96 2.29
CA GLY A 234 -0.35 13.59 1.81
C GLY A 234 -0.59 13.34 0.32
N ALA A 235 0.46 13.46 -0.50
CA ALA A 235 0.39 13.12 -1.92
C ALA A 235 0.21 11.60 -2.11
N ARG A 236 0.94 10.77 -1.33
CA ARG A 236 0.79 9.31 -1.35
C ARG A 236 -0.67 8.89 -1.10
N ASP A 237 -1.35 9.48 -0.11
CA ASP A 237 -2.75 9.13 0.19
C ASP A 237 -3.72 9.57 -0.91
N THR A 238 -3.56 10.75 -1.47
CA THR A 238 -4.46 11.20 -2.56
C THR A 238 -4.24 10.41 -3.85
N LEU A 239 -3.00 10.01 -4.17
CA LEU A 239 -2.63 9.20 -5.33
C LEU A 239 -3.19 7.78 -5.22
N ARG A 240 -2.96 7.10 -4.09
CA ARG A 240 -3.46 5.74 -3.86
C ARG A 240 -4.98 5.70 -3.93
N LEU A 241 -5.67 6.72 -3.38
CA LEU A 241 -7.14 6.78 -3.41
C LEU A 241 -7.68 6.94 -4.82
N GLU A 242 -7.09 7.79 -5.66
CA GLU A 242 -7.45 7.87 -7.09
C GLU A 242 -7.30 6.52 -7.81
N ALA A 243 -6.25 5.76 -7.48
CA ALA A 243 -6.01 4.42 -8.00
C ALA A 243 -6.84 3.33 -7.29
N ALA A 244 -7.67 3.70 -6.32
CA ALA A 244 -8.49 2.81 -5.50
C ALA A 244 -7.68 1.70 -4.78
N MET A 245 -6.44 1.98 -4.40
CA MET A 245 -5.62 1.10 -3.59
C MET A 245 -6.04 1.23 -2.12
N ARG A 246 -6.15 0.08 -1.43
CA ARG A 246 -6.63 0.02 -0.05
C ARG A 246 -5.56 0.52 0.91
N LEU A 247 -5.99 1.14 2.01
CA LEU A 247 -5.14 1.52 3.13
C LEU A 247 -5.59 0.72 4.36
N TYR A 248 -4.68 -0.09 4.90
CA TYR A 248 -4.95 -0.81 6.15
C TYR A 248 -5.18 0.17 7.32
N GLY A 249 -6.13 -0.17 8.16
CA GLY A 249 -6.62 0.69 9.25
C GLY A 249 -7.69 1.70 8.81
N ASN A 250 -7.93 1.84 7.49
CA ASN A 250 -8.98 2.68 6.93
C ASN A 250 -9.99 1.87 6.10
N ASP A 251 -9.51 1.28 4.99
CA ASP A 251 -10.34 0.59 4.00
C ASP A 251 -10.44 -0.91 4.27
N ILE A 252 -9.45 -1.46 4.94
CA ILE A 252 -9.36 -2.86 5.35
C ILE A 252 -8.77 -2.93 6.76
N ASP A 253 -9.22 -3.90 7.54
CA ASP A 253 -8.78 -4.17 8.90
C ASP A 253 -9.22 -5.57 9.37
N GLU A 254 -9.04 -5.87 10.65
CA GLU A 254 -9.42 -7.16 11.27
C GLU A 254 -10.92 -7.43 11.29
N THR A 255 -11.78 -6.51 10.85
CA THR A 255 -13.24 -6.67 10.76
C THR A 255 -13.75 -6.87 9.34
N THR A 256 -12.85 -6.85 8.36
CA THR A 256 -13.18 -6.90 6.94
C THR A 256 -12.52 -8.10 6.25
N THR A 257 -13.16 -8.62 5.21
CA THR A 257 -12.64 -9.74 4.43
C THR A 257 -12.21 -9.29 3.03
N PRO A 258 -11.34 -10.03 2.34
CA PRO A 258 -11.00 -9.77 0.93
C PRO A 258 -12.21 -9.70 0.00
N LEU A 259 -13.29 -10.44 0.28
CA LEU A 259 -14.50 -10.41 -0.54
C LEU A 259 -15.26 -9.10 -0.34
N GLU A 260 -15.45 -8.67 0.91
CA GLU A 260 -16.09 -7.40 1.22
C GLU A 260 -15.30 -6.20 0.68
N ALA A 261 -13.96 -6.30 0.73
CA ALA A 261 -13.04 -5.24 0.28
C ALA A 261 -12.90 -5.13 -1.25
N ASP A 262 -13.65 -5.92 -2.04
CA ASP A 262 -13.51 -6.03 -3.49
C ASP A 262 -12.10 -6.47 -3.95
N LEU A 263 -11.49 -7.36 -3.14
CA LEU A 263 -10.16 -7.93 -3.34
C LEU A 263 -10.20 -9.46 -3.52
N ALA A 264 -11.34 -10.03 -3.92
CA ALA A 264 -11.50 -11.48 -4.11
C ALA A 264 -10.45 -12.09 -5.09
N TRP A 265 -9.84 -11.26 -5.94
CA TRP A 265 -8.80 -11.66 -6.90
C TRP A 265 -7.44 -11.97 -6.26
N ILE A 266 -7.17 -11.51 -5.01
CA ILE A 266 -5.96 -11.89 -4.26
C ILE A 266 -6.16 -13.19 -3.47
N VAL A 267 -7.30 -13.85 -3.58
CA VAL A 267 -7.56 -15.13 -2.92
C VAL A 267 -7.27 -16.28 -3.89
N GLY A 268 -6.32 -17.11 -3.52
CA GLY A 268 -5.94 -18.31 -4.27
C GLY A 268 -6.97 -19.44 -4.13
N TRP A 269 -8.15 -19.31 -4.74
CA TRP A 269 -9.26 -20.24 -4.64
C TRP A 269 -8.94 -21.70 -4.98
N LYS A 270 -7.85 -21.92 -5.71
CA LYS A 270 -7.39 -23.26 -6.09
C LYS A 270 -6.33 -23.81 -5.13
N LYS A 271 -5.89 -23.03 -4.16
CA LYS A 271 -4.99 -23.52 -3.12
C LYS A 271 -5.73 -24.56 -2.27
N GLU A 272 -5.00 -25.54 -1.83
CA GLU A 272 -5.53 -26.56 -0.92
C GLU A 272 -5.92 -25.93 0.43
N TYR A 273 -5.03 -25.12 0.98
CA TYR A 273 -5.24 -24.47 2.28
C TYR A 273 -4.43 -23.17 2.41
N PHE A 274 -4.99 -22.23 3.15
CA PHE A 274 -4.32 -21.11 3.83
C PHE A 274 -5.19 -20.70 5.02
N ILE A 275 -4.63 -19.96 5.97
CA ILE A 275 -5.38 -19.50 7.16
C ILE A 275 -6.55 -18.65 6.73
N GLY A 276 -7.76 -18.97 7.20
CA GLY A 276 -9.02 -18.29 6.82
C GLY A 276 -9.70 -18.80 5.54
N HIS A 277 -9.08 -19.78 4.83
CA HIS A 277 -9.59 -20.28 3.54
C HIS A 277 -11.01 -20.83 3.60
N GLU A 278 -11.35 -21.62 4.63
CA GLU A 278 -12.68 -22.23 4.78
C GLU A 278 -13.74 -21.15 4.98
N ARG A 279 -13.47 -20.18 5.84
CA ARG A 279 -14.39 -19.06 6.09
C ARG A 279 -14.62 -18.21 4.86
N LEU A 280 -13.58 -17.95 4.08
CA LEU A 280 -13.71 -17.22 2.82
C LEU A 280 -14.47 -18.02 1.76
N ARG A 281 -14.34 -19.35 1.73
CA ARG A 281 -15.17 -20.22 0.88
C ARG A 281 -16.63 -20.17 1.27
N GLU A 282 -16.92 -20.36 2.56
CA GLU A 282 -18.29 -20.26 3.09
C GLU A 282 -18.91 -18.89 2.73
N GLN A 283 -18.18 -17.80 2.95
CA GLN A 283 -18.65 -16.45 2.62
C GLN A 283 -18.87 -16.27 1.11
N LYS A 284 -18.04 -16.89 0.27
CA LYS A 284 -18.21 -16.85 -1.19
C LYS A 284 -19.46 -17.60 -1.65
N GLU A 285 -19.79 -18.72 -1.00
CA GLU A 285 -20.99 -19.54 -1.30
C GLU A 285 -22.27 -18.90 -0.77
N GLN A 286 -22.24 -18.36 0.44
CA GLN A 286 -23.39 -17.71 1.10
C GLN A 286 -23.64 -16.28 0.61
N GLY A 287 -22.59 -15.64 0.05
CA GLY A 287 -22.58 -14.22 -0.31
C GLY A 287 -22.14 -13.32 0.84
N ILE A 288 -21.70 -12.11 0.47
CA ILE A 288 -21.38 -11.05 1.41
C ILE A 288 -22.62 -10.20 1.71
N THR A 289 -22.64 -9.49 2.83
CA THR A 289 -23.76 -8.61 3.20
C THR A 289 -23.48 -7.12 2.90
N ARG A 290 -22.21 -6.76 2.81
CA ARG A 290 -21.72 -5.41 2.49
C ARG A 290 -20.54 -5.50 1.53
N LYS A 291 -20.27 -4.41 0.82
CA LYS A 291 -19.12 -4.34 -0.09
C LYS A 291 -18.53 -2.94 -0.10
N LEU A 292 -17.21 -2.88 -0.22
CA LEU A 292 -16.50 -1.63 -0.46
C LEU A 292 -16.75 -1.15 -1.88
N VAL A 293 -17.23 0.09 -2.01
CA VAL A 293 -17.50 0.75 -3.29
C VAL A 293 -16.77 2.09 -3.38
N GLY A 294 -16.52 2.55 -4.60
CA GLY A 294 -16.12 3.92 -4.85
C GLY A 294 -17.34 4.83 -4.96
N PHE A 295 -17.22 6.06 -4.48
CA PHE A 295 -18.25 7.08 -4.67
C PHE A 295 -17.66 8.43 -5.07
N GLU A 296 -18.48 9.23 -5.76
CA GLU A 296 -18.24 10.64 -6.04
C GLU A 296 -19.29 11.48 -5.29
N LEU A 297 -18.83 12.45 -4.50
CA LEU A 297 -19.71 13.37 -3.80
C LEU A 297 -20.27 14.40 -4.79
N LEU A 298 -21.59 14.51 -4.86
CA LEU A 298 -22.29 15.44 -5.76
C LEU A 298 -22.41 16.85 -5.17
N ASP A 299 -22.52 16.92 -3.85
CA ASP A 299 -22.58 18.19 -3.12
C ASP A 299 -21.19 18.65 -2.70
N ARG A 300 -21.03 19.96 -2.41
CA ARG A 300 -19.76 20.51 -1.91
C ARG A 300 -19.41 19.92 -0.56
N GLY A 301 -18.19 19.39 -0.43
CA GLY A 301 -17.67 18.82 0.79
C GLY A 301 -16.62 17.76 0.52
N ILE A 302 -16.11 17.17 1.59
CA ILE A 302 -15.20 16.02 1.56
C ILE A 302 -15.72 15.04 2.59
N ALA A 303 -16.06 13.84 2.14
CA ALA A 303 -16.41 12.76 3.04
C ALA A 303 -15.11 12.11 3.58
N ARG A 304 -14.94 12.08 4.89
CA ARG A 304 -13.74 11.55 5.55
C ARG A 304 -14.01 10.19 6.18
N HIS A 305 -12.93 9.49 6.52
CA HIS A 305 -13.00 8.25 7.29
C HIS A 305 -13.94 8.38 8.50
N GLY A 306 -14.79 7.38 8.71
CA GLY A 306 -15.75 7.30 9.82
C GLY A 306 -17.08 8.02 9.58
N TYR A 307 -17.22 8.80 8.50
CA TYR A 307 -18.53 9.41 8.19
C TYR A 307 -19.55 8.35 7.78
N GLN A 308 -20.79 8.52 8.25
CA GLN A 308 -21.85 7.54 8.04
C GLN A 308 -22.48 7.69 6.66
N VAL A 309 -22.63 6.57 5.96
CA VAL A 309 -23.60 6.45 4.88
C VAL A 309 -24.94 6.19 5.51
N VAL A 310 -25.96 6.93 5.10
CA VAL A 310 -27.30 6.84 5.70
C VAL A 310 -28.37 6.51 4.66
N ARG A 311 -29.40 5.82 5.11
CA ARG A 311 -30.64 5.56 4.35
C ARG A 311 -31.82 6.07 5.17
N GLY A 312 -32.41 7.20 4.75
CA GLY A 312 -33.29 7.97 5.62
C GLY A 312 -32.54 8.40 6.87
N ASP A 313 -33.06 8.11 8.06
CA ASP A 313 -32.45 8.45 9.33
C ASP A 313 -31.60 7.32 9.96
N LYS A 314 -31.35 6.22 9.21
CA LYS A 314 -30.64 5.06 9.74
C LYS A 314 -29.26 4.91 9.12
N PRO A 315 -28.23 4.55 9.91
CA PRO A 315 -26.95 4.15 9.38
C PRO A 315 -27.09 2.98 8.39
N ALA A 316 -26.46 3.08 7.23
CA ALA A 316 -26.46 2.06 6.18
C ALA A 316 -25.04 1.67 5.77
N GLY A 317 -24.00 2.39 6.22
CA GLY A 317 -22.62 2.10 5.87
C GLY A 317 -21.67 3.11 6.46
N VAL A 318 -20.39 3.00 6.10
CA VAL A 318 -19.33 3.89 6.63
C VAL A 318 -18.33 4.23 5.54
N VAL A 319 -17.95 5.49 5.47
CA VAL A 319 -16.86 5.99 4.62
C VAL A 319 -15.51 5.56 5.22
N THR A 320 -14.69 4.94 4.41
CA THR A 320 -13.36 4.44 4.82
C THR A 320 -12.23 5.38 4.42
N SER A 321 -12.33 5.98 3.22
CA SER A 321 -11.39 6.97 2.71
C SER A 321 -12.12 8.01 1.89
N GLY A 322 -11.60 9.24 1.87
CA GLY A 322 -12.18 10.26 0.98
C GLY A 322 -11.40 11.57 0.99
N THR A 323 -11.29 12.19 -0.17
CA THR A 323 -10.60 13.46 -0.35
C THR A 323 -11.07 14.20 -1.60
N GLN A 324 -10.73 15.48 -1.68
CA GLN A 324 -10.76 16.22 -2.93
C GLN A 324 -9.46 15.92 -3.68
N THR A 325 -9.55 15.28 -4.84
CA THR A 325 -8.37 14.85 -5.58
C THR A 325 -7.86 15.92 -6.54
N PRO A 326 -6.53 16.11 -6.63
CA PRO A 326 -5.94 17.14 -7.48
C PRO A 326 -6.05 16.86 -8.98
N PHE A 327 -5.87 15.61 -9.42
CA PHE A 327 -5.83 15.27 -10.84
C PHE A 327 -7.23 15.00 -11.41
N VAL A 328 -8.01 14.13 -10.77
CA VAL A 328 -9.40 13.83 -11.19
C VAL A 328 -10.31 15.04 -10.93
N LYS A 329 -9.93 15.94 -10.02
CA LYS A 329 -10.66 17.18 -9.66
C LYS A 329 -12.05 16.95 -9.12
N LYS A 330 -12.26 15.82 -8.45
CA LYS A 330 -13.53 15.41 -7.86
C LYS A 330 -13.36 15.12 -6.37
N SER A 331 -14.42 15.26 -5.61
CA SER A 331 -14.50 14.76 -4.24
C SER A 331 -14.91 13.30 -4.30
N ILE A 332 -13.96 12.41 -4.10
CA ILE A 332 -14.12 10.96 -4.18
C ILE A 332 -13.85 10.30 -2.84
N GLY A 333 -14.33 9.07 -2.71
CA GLY A 333 -14.02 8.24 -1.56
C GLY A 333 -14.44 6.79 -1.74
N MET A 334 -14.11 6.00 -0.75
CA MET A 334 -14.55 4.60 -0.65
C MET A 334 -15.41 4.44 0.61
N ALA A 335 -16.40 3.55 0.54
CA ALA A 335 -17.28 3.25 1.66
C ALA A 335 -17.77 1.80 1.60
N TYR A 336 -17.95 1.19 2.77
CA TYR A 336 -18.73 -0.04 2.86
C TYR A 336 -20.22 0.28 2.86
N VAL A 337 -20.95 -0.37 1.97
CA VAL A 337 -22.41 -0.22 1.84
C VAL A 337 -23.07 -1.58 1.66
N PRO A 338 -24.37 -1.75 1.99
CA PRO A 338 -25.15 -2.94 1.68
C PRO A 338 -25.18 -3.24 0.19
N LEU A 339 -25.37 -4.50 -0.19
CA LEU A 339 -25.28 -4.97 -1.58
C LEU A 339 -26.23 -4.26 -2.54
N ASP A 340 -27.41 -3.89 -2.10
CA ASP A 340 -28.40 -3.20 -2.92
C ASP A 340 -28.01 -1.76 -3.28
N LEU A 341 -26.95 -1.21 -2.66
CA LEU A 341 -26.36 0.09 -2.96
C LEU A 341 -25.05 0.01 -3.76
N THR A 342 -24.59 -1.18 -4.14
CA THR A 342 -23.25 -1.34 -4.74
C THR A 342 -23.19 -1.11 -6.25
N THR A 343 -24.33 -1.03 -6.91
CA THR A 343 -24.38 -0.84 -8.37
C THR A 343 -23.89 0.57 -8.76
N PRO A 344 -22.96 0.71 -9.71
CA PRO A 344 -22.57 2.02 -10.22
C PRO A 344 -23.78 2.82 -10.71
N GLY A 345 -23.88 4.09 -10.31
CA GLY A 345 -25.03 4.96 -10.52
C GLY A 345 -26.02 5.00 -9.36
N SER A 346 -25.91 4.09 -8.36
CA SER A 346 -26.73 4.17 -7.16
C SER A 346 -26.44 5.46 -6.38
N GLU A 347 -27.49 6.14 -5.94
CA GLU A 347 -27.35 7.29 -5.06
C GLU A 347 -27.23 6.83 -3.60
N ILE A 348 -26.30 7.42 -2.89
CA ILE A 348 -26.11 7.27 -1.45
C ILE A 348 -26.07 8.64 -0.79
N THR A 349 -26.46 8.69 0.47
CA THR A 349 -26.37 9.92 1.27
C THR A 349 -25.31 9.72 2.33
N ILE A 350 -24.44 10.73 2.52
CA ILE A 350 -23.35 10.70 3.51
C ILE A 350 -23.58 11.86 4.49
N ASP A 351 -23.54 11.57 5.77
CA ASP A 351 -23.53 12.59 6.80
C ASP A 351 -22.14 13.23 6.88
N VAL A 352 -22.01 14.42 6.33
CA VAL A 352 -20.79 15.21 6.37
C VAL A 352 -20.91 16.26 7.48
N ARG A 353 -20.57 15.88 8.70
CA ARG A 353 -20.64 16.77 9.90
C ARG A 353 -22.04 17.32 10.17
N GLY A 354 -23.06 16.47 10.12
CA GLY A 354 -24.46 16.86 10.35
C GLY A 354 -25.16 17.40 9.11
N ARG A 355 -24.46 17.49 7.96
CA ARG A 355 -25.06 17.85 6.68
C ARG A 355 -25.20 16.61 5.80
N MET A 356 -26.43 16.27 5.42
CA MET A 356 -26.72 15.22 4.47
C MET A 356 -26.26 15.64 3.08
N SER A 357 -25.26 14.93 2.54
CA SER A 357 -24.64 15.19 1.25
C SER A 357 -24.87 14.01 0.31
N ARG A 358 -25.32 14.30 -0.90
CA ARG A 358 -25.57 13.27 -1.91
C ARG A 358 -24.26 12.83 -2.54
N ALA A 359 -24.15 11.55 -2.82
CA ALA A 359 -23.06 10.95 -3.55
C ALA A 359 -23.60 9.89 -4.51
N THR A 360 -22.84 9.58 -5.54
CA THR A 360 -23.16 8.48 -6.46
C THR A 360 -22.05 7.43 -6.41
N VAL A 361 -22.44 6.16 -6.41
CA VAL A 361 -21.50 5.04 -6.53
C VAL A 361 -20.92 5.03 -7.95
N VAL A 362 -19.60 4.90 -8.05
CA VAL A 362 -18.87 4.92 -9.32
C VAL A 362 -17.98 3.70 -9.47
N PRO A 363 -17.64 3.29 -10.70
CA PRO A 363 -16.65 2.22 -10.91
C PRO A 363 -15.29 2.57 -10.34
N LEU A 364 -14.56 1.55 -9.84
CA LEU A 364 -13.17 1.65 -9.44
C LEU A 364 -12.25 1.07 -10.53
N PRO A 365 -11.01 1.60 -10.68
CA PRO A 365 -10.47 2.77 -9.98
C PRO A 365 -10.98 4.10 -10.55
N PHE A 366 -10.88 5.19 -9.77
CA PHE A 366 -11.25 6.54 -10.21
C PHE A 366 -10.29 7.10 -11.27
N TYR A 367 -9.04 6.69 -11.19
CA TYR A 367 -7.97 7.01 -12.13
C TYR A 367 -7.32 5.72 -12.64
N LYS A 368 -7.08 5.68 -13.93
CA LYS A 368 -6.31 4.61 -14.58
C LYS A 368 -5.32 5.25 -15.54
N ARG A 369 -4.03 4.95 -15.37
CA ARG A 369 -2.98 5.44 -16.27
C ARG A 369 -3.24 4.97 -17.71
N LYS A 370 -2.89 5.80 -18.67
CA LYS A 370 -2.82 5.38 -20.08
C LYS A 370 -1.53 4.55 -20.23
N VAL A 371 -1.64 3.36 -20.76
CA VAL A 371 -0.51 2.45 -21.06
C VAL A 371 0.00 2.77 -22.45
#